data_3cffd244bc086b4b050ec0e7375d5189
#
_entry.id   3cffd244bc086b4b050ec0e7375d5189
#
_cell.length_a   1.000
_cell.length_b   1.000
_cell.length_c   1.000
_cell.angle_alpha   90.00
_cell.angle_beta   90.00
_cell.angle_gamma   90.00
#
_symmetry.space_group_name_H-M   'P 1'
#
loop_
_entity.id
_entity.type
_entity.pdbx_description
1 polymer ?
#
loop_
_entity_poly.entity_id
_entity_poly.type
_entity_poly.pdbx_seq_one_letter_code
_entity_poly.pdbx_strand_id
1 'polypeptide(L)'
;MPLDPETFDALIDTVRRFVAERLRPLEAEVEANDAIPAAVIAEMRDMGLYGLSIAEDYGGLGLAMIEEVRVAIELGRTTPAFRSTFGTNVGIGSQGLVMAGTPEQKAKWLPRIASGEIITSFALTEPDVGSDSGSVKTRAVKAKDAQGNDVYRLSGTKRYITNADKADLFTVMARTGDAPGARGVSAFLVPRDLPGVSIGEPEKKMGQKGAKVADVIFDDVAVPAANRLGADGEGFKIAMRVLDRGRLHIAAVCVGVAERLIADCVAYASERKQFGKPIAEHQLIQAMIADSKTEALAARALVLETAMAKDAERDVVLESAAAKYYASEMVGRVADRAVQIFGGAGYIADYGIERLYRDVRLFRIYEGTSQIQQIIIARETIKRGG
;
A
#
# COMPACT_ATOMS: atom_id res chain seq x y z
N MET A 1 21.82 -4.98 -3.72
CA MET A 1 22.04 -6.27 -2.99
C MET A 1 21.30 -6.17 -1.67
N PRO A 2 20.86 -7.29 -1.04
CA PRO A 2 20.32 -7.23 0.30
C PRO A 2 21.31 -6.55 1.25
N LEU A 3 20.81 -5.90 2.31
CA LEU A 3 21.63 -5.39 3.38
C LEU A 3 22.39 -6.56 4.06
N ASP A 4 23.53 -6.26 4.68
CA ASP A 4 24.15 -7.27 5.54
C ASP A 4 23.21 -7.62 6.71
N PRO A 5 23.25 -8.88 7.20
CA PRO A 5 22.28 -9.34 8.19
C PRO A 5 22.26 -8.52 9.48
N GLU A 6 23.41 -8.03 9.95
CA GLU A 6 23.51 -7.27 11.20
C GLU A 6 22.86 -5.88 11.04
N THR A 7 23.16 -5.19 9.95
CA THR A 7 22.52 -3.90 9.61
C THR A 7 21.02 -4.06 9.43
N PHE A 8 20.57 -5.12 8.76
CA PHE A 8 19.14 -5.36 8.56
C PHE A 8 18.41 -5.69 9.88
N ASP A 9 18.99 -6.50 10.75
CA ASP A 9 18.41 -6.81 12.06
C ASP A 9 18.34 -5.56 12.95
N ALA A 10 19.36 -4.67 12.90
CA ALA A 10 19.33 -3.38 13.58
C ALA A 10 18.20 -2.45 13.04
N LEU A 11 17.97 -2.45 11.72
CA LEU A 11 16.85 -1.73 11.12
C LEU A 11 15.50 -2.27 11.62
N ILE A 12 15.31 -3.58 11.63
CA ILE A 12 14.07 -4.23 12.12
C ILE A 12 13.84 -3.87 13.60
N ASP A 13 14.85 -3.92 14.44
CA ASP A 13 14.73 -3.57 15.86
C ASP A 13 14.41 -2.08 16.06
N THR A 14 14.97 -1.21 15.22
CA THR A 14 14.67 0.23 15.23
C THR A 14 13.23 0.48 14.84
N VAL A 15 12.75 -0.13 13.74
CA VAL A 15 11.35 0.00 13.30
C VAL A 15 10.39 -0.57 14.35
N ARG A 16 10.72 -1.71 14.96
CA ARG A 16 9.90 -2.33 16.03
C ARG A 16 9.75 -1.40 17.24
N ARG A 17 10.85 -0.80 17.72
CA ARG A 17 10.82 0.18 18.82
C ARG A 17 10.03 1.43 18.43
N PHE A 18 10.25 1.97 17.22
CA PHE A 18 9.51 3.12 16.72
C PHE A 18 7.99 2.85 16.69
N VAL A 19 7.58 1.69 16.21
CA VAL A 19 6.16 1.28 16.22
C VAL A 19 5.63 1.20 17.66
N ALA A 20 6.35 0.53 18.57
CA ALA A 20 5.87 0.30 19.92
C ALA A 20 5.84 1.58 20.78
N GLU A 21 6.87 2.41 20.68
CA GLU A 21 7.10 3.54 21.61
C GLU A 21 6.59 4.88 21.05
N ARG A 22 6.52 5.02 19.70
CA ARG A 22 6.12 6.28 19.07
C ARG A 22 4.77 6.19 18.36
N LEU A 23 4.52 5.16 17.54
CA LEU A 23 3.33 5.10 16.71
C LEU A 23 2.09 4.62 17.47
N ARG A 24 2.18 3.52 18.21
CA ARG A 24 1.05 2.95 18.97
C ARG A 24 0.43 3.94 19.96
N PRO A 25 1.19 4.70 20.75
CA PRO A 25 0.61 5.71 21.66
C PRO A 25 -0.18 6.81 20.97
N LEU A 26 0.11 7.09 19.69
CA LEU A 26 -0.55 8.14 18.90
C LEU A 26 -1.79 7.67 18.13
N GLU A 27 -2.11 6.38 18.15
CA GLU A 27 -3.22 5.82 17.37
C GLU A 27 -4.58 6.50 17.65
N ALA A 28 -4.88 6.80 18.92
CA ALA A 28 -6.11 7.48 19.30
C ALA A 28 -6.15 8.94 18.82
N GLU A 29 -5.03 9.63 18.88
CA GLU A 29 -4.89 11.02 18.39
C GLU A 29 -5.06 11.07 16.86
N VAL A 30 -4.42 10.13 16.12
CA VAL A 30 -4.56 10.03 14.67
C VAL A 30 -5.99 9.72 14.25
N GLU A 31 -6.68 8.84 14.99
CA GLU A 31 -8.09 8.55 14.76
C GLU A 31 -8.98 9.78 14.97
N ALA A 32 -8.75 10.52 16.06
CA ALA A 32 -9.56 11.68 16.41
C ALA A 32 -9.37 12.85 15.42
N ASN A 33 -8.13 13.10 15.02
CA ASN A 33 -7.76 14.26 14.18
C ASN A 33 -7.80 13.97 12.67
N ASP A 34 -7.94 12.69 12.26
CA ASP A 34 -7.76 12.23 10.87
C ASP A 34 -6.47 12.79 10.23
N ALA A 35 -5.40 12.85 11.00
CA ALA A 35 -4.10 13.39 10.60
C ALA A 35 -2.95 12.74 11.38
N ILE A 36 -1.83 12.51 10.71
CA ILE A 36 -0.59 12.06 11.36
C ILE A 36 0.22 13.30 11.73
N PRO A 37 0.71 13.38 13.01
CA PRO A 37 1.51 14.51 13.47
C PRO A 37 2.75 14.75 12.61
N ALA A 38 3.03 16.02 12.27
CA ALA A 38 4.16 16.40 11.42
C ALA A 38 5.52 15.92 11.98
N ALA A 39 5.68 15.90 13.31
CA ALA A 39 6.89 15.38 13.96
C ALA A 39 7.13 13.90 13.62
N VAL A 40 6.08 13.08 13.63
CA VAL A 40 6.17 11.66 13.25
C VAL A 40 6.54 11.48 11.79
N ILE A 41 6.01 12.33 10.90
CA ILE A 41 6.37 12.33 9.47
C ILE A 41 7.86 12.66 9.31
N ALA A 42 8.39 13.62 10.07
CA ALA A 42 9.81 13.96 10.07
C ALA A 42 10.67 12.78 10.57
N GLU A 43 10.30 12.17 11.70
CA GLU A 43 10.98 10.96 12.22
C GLU A 43 11.00 9.84 11.18
N MET A 44 9.91 9.60 10.45
CA MET A 44 9.86 8.60 9.36
C MET A 44 10.80 8.92 8.19
N ARG A 45 10.98 10.22 7.87
CA ARG A 45 11.94 10.67 6.85
C ARG A 45 13.37 10.41 7.31
N ASP A 46 13.69 10.81 8.55
CA ASP A 46 15.02 10.64 9.14
C ASP A 46 15.42 9.16 9.26
N MET A 47 14.44 8.28 9.44
CA MET A 47 14.65 6.82 9.41
C MET A 47 14.79 6.23 8.00
N GLY A 48 14.67 7.04 6.93
CA GLY A 48 14.75 6.56 5.55
C GLY A 48 13.55 5.74 5.06
N LEU A 49 12.41 5.76 5.78
CA LEU A 49 11.25 4.92 5.44
C LEU A 49 10.62 5.27 4.08
N TYR A 50 10.87 6.46 3.54
CA TYR A 50 10.39 6.85 2.21
C TYR A 50 11.18 6.23 1.07
N GLY A 51 12.43 5.80 1.34
CA GLY A 51 13.37 5.26 0.36
C GLY A 51 13.61 3.75 0.42
N LEU A 52 12.82 2.98 1.19
CA LEU A 52 13.06 1.54 1.41
C LEU A 52 13.34 0.76 0.13
N SER A 53 12.57 1.01 -0.94
CA SER A 53 12.61 0.28 -2.21
C SER A 53 13.40 0.98 -3.32
N ILE A 54 13.95 2.16 -3.05
CA ILE A 54 14.71 2.94 -4.03
C ILE A 54 16.20 2.60 -3.84
N ALA A 55 16.91 2.38 -4.95
CA ALA A 55 18.31 2.00 -4.92
C ALA A 55 19.18 3.07 -4.22
N GLU A 56 20.28 2.62 -3.62
CA GLU A 56 21.26 3.46 -2.90
C GLU A 56 21.82 4.58 -3.77
N ASP A 57 22.06 4.33 -5.07
CA ASP A 57 22.49 5.33 -6.04
C ASP A 57 21.56 6.55 -6.13
N TYR A 58 20.32 6.41 -5.69
CA TYR A 58 19.33 7.48 -5.62
C TYR A 58 18.99 7.88 -4.17
N GLY A 59 19.81 7.48 -3.20
CA GLY A 59 19.66 7.86 -1.79
C GLY A 59 18.60 7.04 -1.02
N GLY A 60 18.15 5.92 -1.56
CA GLY A 60 17.28 4.98 -0.86
C GLY A 60 18.07 3.91 -0.09
N LEU A 61 17.36 2.96 0.51
CA LEU A 61 17.96 1.81 1.21
C LEU A 61 18.14 0.58 0.32
N GLY A 62 17.55 0.55 -0.87
CA GLY A 62 17.69 -0.53 -1.84
C GLY A 62 17.26 -1.91 -1.36
N LEU A 63 16.33 -1.98 -0.40
CA LEU A 63 15.92 -3.23 0.21
C LEU A 63 15.42 -4.26 -0.80
N ALA A 64 15.84 -5.52 -0.63
CA ALA A 64 15.26 -6.67 -1.31
C ALA A 64 13.80 -6.88 -0.86
N MET A 65 13.02 -7.63 -1.65
CA MET A 65 11.60 -7.84 -1.34
C MET A 65 11.39 -8.54 0.00
N ILE A 66 12.26 -9.51 0.34
CA ILE A 66 12.21 -10.21 1.63
C ILE A 66 12.45 -9.25 2.81
N GLU A 67 13.32 -8.27 2.64
CA GLU A 67 13.60 -7.26 3.65
C GLU A 67 12.42 -6.28 3.77
N GLU A 68 11.90 -5.79 2.65
CA GLU A 68 10.74 -4.89 2.66
C GLU A 68 9.51 -5.50 3.34
N VAL A 69 9.18 -6.76 3.05
CA VAL A 69 8.03 -7.41 3.68
C VAL A 69 8.24 -7.62 5.18
N ARG A 70 9.47 -7.86 5.65
CA ARG A 70 9.78 -7.93 7.09
C ARG A 70 9.60 -6.57 7.77
N VAL A 71 10.05 -5.48 7.15
CA VAL A 71 9.79 -4.11 7.64
C VAL A 71 8.29 -3.82 7.62
N ALA A 72 7.58 -4.20 6.56
CA ALA A 72 6.13 -3.98 6.45
C ALA A 72 5.32 -4.75 7.51
N ILE A 73 5.76 -5.95 7.92
CA ILE A 73 5.16 -6.71 9.02
C ILE A 73 5.28 -5.94 10.34
N GLU A 74 6.46 -5.40 10.67
CA GLU A 74 6.63 -4.60 11.89
C GLU A 74 5.78 -3.31 11.86
N LEU A 75 5.75 -2.61 10.73
CA LEU A 75 4.90 -1.43 10.54
C LEU A 75 3.40 -1.74 10.58
N GLY A 76 3.01 -2.98 10.25
CA GLY A 76 1.63 -3.45 10.39
C GLY A 76 1.15 -3.61 11.84
N ARG A 77 2.07 -3.60 12.83
CA ARG A 77 1.72 -3.74 14.26
C ARG A 77 1.09 -2.48 14.89
N THR A 78 0.68 -1.53 14.07
CA THR A 78 -0.06 -0.32 14.44
C THR A 78 -1.13 -0.03 13.39
N THR A 79 -1.88 1.09 13.49
CA THR A 79 -2.81 1.46 12.42
C THR A 79 -2.08 1.58 11.07
N PRO A 80 -2.61 0.97 10.01
CA PRO A 80 -2.02 1.03 8.67
C PRO A 80 -1.86 2.45 8.11
N ALA A 81 -2.54 3.44 8.70
CA ALA A 81 -2.45 4.83 8.29
C ALA A 81 -1.01 5.38 8.35
N PHE A 82 -0.23 5.00 9.36
CA PHE A 82 1.17 5.41 9.45
C PHE A 82 1.99 4.93 8.25
N ARG A 83 1.88 3.64 7.91
CA ARG A 83 2.55 3.08 6.72
C ARG A 83 2.06 3.75 5.44
N SER A 84 0.79 4.07 5.33
CA SER A 84 0.23 4.70 4.13
C SER A 84 0.84 6.06 3.82
N THR A 85 1.39 6.76 4.83
CA THR A 85 2.01 8.07 4.69
C THR A 85 3.20 8.06 3.71
N PHE A 86 4.05 7.05 3.77
CA PHE A 86 5.19 6.87 2.87
C PHE A 86 5.02 5.69 1.90
N GLY A 87 3.98 4.89 2.08
CA GLY A 87 3.77 3.67 1.31
C GLY A 87 3.57 3.89 -0.19
N THR A 88 3.10 5.06 -0.60
CA THR A 88 3.04 5.43 -2.02
C THR A 88 4.43 5.71 -2.58
N ASN A 89 5.34 6.32 -1.80
CA ASN A 89 6.74 6.55 -2.20
C ASN A 89 7.52 5.23 -2.34
N VAL A 90 7.35 4.29 -1.42
CA VAL A 90 8.00 2.97 -1.46
C VAL A 90 7.38 2.06 -2.53
N GLY A 91 6.06 2.18 -2.74
CA GLY A 91 5.29 1.25 -3.55
C GLY A 91 4.72 1.88 -4.83
N ILE A 92 3.40 1.89 -4.89
CA ILE A 92 2.66 2.13 -6.14
C ILE A 92 2.93 3.48 -6.82
N GLY A 93 3.32 4.52 -6.09
CA GLY A 93 3.58 5.85 -6.68
C GLY A 93 4.95 5.96 -7.35
N SER A 94 5.99 5.28 -6.84
CA SER A 94 7.36 5.37 -7.37
C SER A 94 7.77 4.21 -8.27
N GLN A 95 7.22 3.02 -8.04
CA GLN A 95 7.73 1.80 -8.69
C GLN A 95 7.56 1.79 -10.22
N GLY A 96 6.57 2.51 -10.75
CA GLY A 96 6.45 2.74 -12.19
C GLY A 96 7.68 3.46 -12.76
N LEU A 97 8.17 4.48 -12.06
CA LEU A 97 9.39 5.21 -12.40
C LEU A 97 10.65 4.33 -12.23
N VAL A 98 10.75 3.58 -11.13
CA VAL A 98 11.88 2.65 -10.90
C VAL A 98 12.01 1.63 -12.03
N MET A 99 10.87 1.04 -12.47
CA MET A 99 10.85 -0.05 -13.45
C MET A 99 10.96 0.42 -14.90
N ALA A 100 10.41 1.58 -15.24
CA ALA A 100 10.20 2.01 -16.61
C ALA A 100 10.67 3.45 -16.91
N GLY A 101 11.22 4.15 -15.94
CA GLY A 101 11.76 5.50 -16.12
C GLY A 101 13.07 5.51 -16.88
N THR A 102 13.31 6.57 -17.65
CA THR A 102 14.63 6.83 -18.26
C THR A 102 15.65 7.21 -17.19
N PRO A 103 16.97 7.13 -17.45
CA PRO A 103 17.99 7.59 -16.51
C PRO A 103 17.76 9.03 -16.03
N GLU A 104 17.35 9.92 -16.94
CA GLU A 104 17.10 11.35 -16.64
C GLU A 104 15.86 11.49 -15.71
N GLN A 105 14.79 10.74 -15.97
CA GLN A 105 13.61 10.73 -15.10
C GLN A 105 13.96 10.21 -13.72
N LYS A 106 14.72 9.12 -13.62
CA LYS A 106 15.18 8.54 -12.35
C LYS A 106 16.06 9.50 -11.58
N ALA A 107 17.08 10.08 -12.24
CA ALA A 107 17.98 11.05 -11.61
C ALA A 107 17.24 12.31 -11.09
N LYS A 108 16.21 12.77 -11.82
CA LYS A 108 15.40 13.93 -11.44
C LYS A 108 14.52 13.66 -10.21
N TRP A 109 13.89 12.51 -10.12
CA TRP A 109 12.79 12.29 -9.20
C TRP A 109 13.12 11.36 -8.03
N LEU A 110 13.89 10.27 -8.25
CA LEU A 110 14.10 9.25 -7.23
C LEU A 110 14.78 9.77 -5.97
N PRO A 111 15.82 10.66 -6.02
CA PRO A 111 16.44 11.17 -4.80
C PRO A 111 15.46 11.95 -3.91
N ARG A 112 14.60 12.76 -4.53
CA ARG A 112 13.58 13.55 -3.84
C ARG A 112 12.45 12.70 -3.27
N ILE A 113 12.12 11.57 -3.94
CA ILE A 113 11.16 10.58 -3.46
C ILE A 113 11.74 9.81 -2.28
N ALA A 114 13.00 9.37 -2.38
CA ALA A 114 13.67 8.58 -1.35
C ALA A 114 13.84 9.36 -0.04
N SER A 115 14.16 10.65 -0.11
CA SER A 115 14.24 11.53 1.06
C SER A 115 12.87 11.90 1.65
N GLY A 116 11.77 11.65 0.94
CA GLY A 116 10.45 12.13 1.31
C GLY A 116 10.27 13.65 1.11
N GLU A 117 11.18 14.33 0.39
CA GLU A 117 11.00 15.73 -0.02
C GLU A 117 9.72 15.89 -0.84
N ILE A 118 9.48 14.96 -1.77
CA ILE A 118 8.24 14.88 -2.54
C ILE A 118 7.48 13.60 -2.20
N ILE A 119 6.17 13.73 -2.18
CA ILE A 119 5.24 12.62 -2.00
C ILE A 119 4.68 12.21 -3.36
N THR A 120 4.65 10.90 -3.61
CA THR A 120 4.10 10.34 -4.84
C THR A 120 2.73 9.72 -4.61
N SER A 121 1.91 9.68 -5.66
CA SER A 121 0.64 8.94 -5.67
C SER A 121 0.44 8.18 -6.97
N PHE A 122 -0.41 7.15 -6.91
CA PHE A 122 -0.75 6.31 -8.06
C PHE A 122 -2.20 6.56 -8.48
N ALA A 123 -2.39 7.08 -9.69
CA ALA A 123 -3.65 7.56 -10.19
C ALA A 123 -4.16 6.66 -11.35
N LEU A 124 -4.79 5.52 -10.99
CA LEU A 124 -5.36 4.55 -11.91
C LEU A 124 -6.89 4.60 -11.90
N THR A 125 -7.51 4.40 -10.73
CA THR A 125 -8.97 4.31 -10.53
C THR A 125 -9.70 5.57 -10.97
N GLU A 126 -10.87 5.41 -11.58
CA GLU A 126 -11.75 6.51 -12.02
C GLU A 126 -13.16 6.32 -11.45
N PRO A 127 -14.05 7.33 -11.50
CA PRO A 127 -15.41 7.21 -10.97
C PRO A 127 -16.16 5.96 -11.46
N ASP A 128 -15.99 5.58 -12.72
CA ASP A 128 -16.66 4.43 -13.35
C ASP A 128 -15.73 3.23 -13.57
N VAL A 129 -14.44 3.30 -13.17
CA VAL A 129 -13.43 2.30 -13.50
C VAL A 129 -12.61 1.93 -12.24
N GLY A 130 -12.97 0.81 -11.62
CA GLY A 130 -12.25 0.23 -10.48
C GLY A 130 -11.60 -1.10 -10.86
N SER A 131 -12.31 -2.21 -10.67
CA SER A 131 -11.80 -3.56 -10.96
C SER A 131 -11.50 -3.80 -12.45
N ASP A 132 -12.24 -3.17 -13.36
CA ASP A 132 -11.97 -3.18 -14.81
C ASP A 132 -10.96 -2.07 -15.17
N SER A 133 -9.78 -2.13 -14.59
CA SER A 133 -8.75 -1.09 -14.72
C SER A 133 -8.17 -0.92 -16.14
N GLY A 134 -8.43 -1.86 -17.04
CA GLY A 134 -8.09 -1.73 -18.48
C GLY A 134 -8.99 -0.76 -19.24
N SER A 135 -10.14 -0.40 -18.68
CA SER A 135 -11.15 0.46 -19.31
C SER A 135 -11.07 1.92 -18.90
N VAL A 136 -9.90 2.40 -18.41
CA VAL A 136 -9.70 3.82 -18.06
C VAL A 136 -10.11 4.76 -19.19
N LYS A 137 -10.79 5.85 -18.81
CA LYS A 137 -11.38 6.85 -19.73
C LYS A 137 -10.57 8.14 -19.79
N THR A 138 -9.74 8.47 -18.77
CA THR A 138 -8.84 9.62 -18.81
C THR A 138 -8.00 9.57 -20.08
N ARG A 139 -8.03 10.65 -20.86
CA ARG A 139 -7.35 10.75 -22.16
C ARG A 139 -6.07 11.56 -22.06
N ALA A 140 -5.09 11.19 -22.89
CA ALA A 140 -3.84 11.92 -23.09
C ALA A 140 -3.60 12.03 -24.60
N VAL A 141 -3.84 13.22 -25.16
CA VAL A 141 -3.77 13.49 -26.62
C VAL A 141 -2.46 14.22 -26.94
N LYS A 142 -1.70 13.71 -27.93
CA LYS A 142 -0.48 14.36 -28.41
C LYS A 142 -0.77 15.76 -28.92
N ALA A 143 0.02 16.73 -28.52
CA ALA A 143 -0.12 18.14 -28.92
C ALA A 143 1.24 18.85 -28.86
N LYS A 144 1.23 20.14 -29.24
CA LYS A 144 2.32 21.06 -28.97
C LYS A 144 1.87 22.08 -27.92
N ASP A 145 2.77 22.52 -27.04
CA ASP A 145 2.52 23.67 -26.17
C ASP A 145 2.72 25.00 -26.93
N ALA A 146 2.53 26.13 -26.23
CA ALA A 146 2.68 27.47 -26.80
C ALA A 146 4.11 27.77 -27.27
N GLN A 147 5.11 27.03 -26.79
CA GLN A 147 6.51 27.15 -27.14
C GLN A 147 6.94 26.15 -28.23
N GLY A 148 5.99 25.30 -28.73
CA GLY A 148 6.24 24.32 -29.75
C GLY A 148 6.81 22.97 -29.25
N ASN A 149 6.92 22.76 -27.91
CA ASN A 149 7.39 21.52 -27.34
C ASN A 149 6.33 20.42 -27.43
N ASP A 150 6.77 19.16 -27.50
CA ASP A 150 5.89 18.01 -27.50
C ASP A 150 5.29 17.78 -26.12
N VAL A 151 3.96 17.73 -26.05
CA VAL A 151 3.18 17.47 -24.83
C VAL A 151 2.06 16.45 -25.08
N TYR A 152 1.52 15.93 -23.99
CA TYR A 152 0.20 15.26 -23.99
C TYR A 152 -0.79 16.13 -23.23
N ARG A 153 -1.94 16.40 -23.87
CA ARG A 153 -3.07 17.06 -23.22
C ARG A 153 -3.85 16.02 -22.46
N LEU A 154 -3.80 16.11 -21.12
CA LEU A 154 -4.38 15.15 -20.21
C LEU A 154 -5.70 15.67 -19.66
N SER A 155 -6.80 14.91 -19.86
CA SER A 155 -8.14 15.27 -19.36
C SER A 155 -8.86 14.06 -18.77
N GLY A 156 -9.44 14.23 -17.58
CA GLY A 156 -10.18 13.20 -16.86
C GLY A 156 -10.11 13.35 -15.35
N THR A 157 -10.74 12.42 -14.64
CA THR A 157 -10.77 12.40 -13.16
C THR A 157 -10.33 11.05 -12.66
N LYS A 158 -9.39 11.06 -11.71
CA LYS A 158 -8.95 9.89 -10.94
C LYS A 158 -9.57 9.93 -9.56
N ARG A 159 -10.03 8.78 -9.08
CA ARG A 159 -10.82 8.66 -7.86
C ARG A 159 -10.14 7.83 -6.79
N TYR A 160 -10.38 8.18 -5.52
CA TYR A 160 -9.84 7.47 -4.35
C TYR A 160 -8.31 7.40 -4.32
N ILE A 161 -7.64 8.48 -4.74
CA ILE A 161 -6.18 8.51 -4.84
C ILE A 161 -5.58 8.77 -3.46
N THR A 162 -4.85 7.77 -2.95
CA THR A 162 -4.17 7.83 -1.65
C THR A 162 -3.10 8.91 -1.64
N ASN A 163 -3.06 9.69 -0.57
CA ASN A 163 -2.17 10.84 -0.40
C ASN A 163 -2.34 11.97 -1.44
N ALA A 164 -3.42 12.01 -2.23
CA ALA A 164 -3.64 13.05 -3.24
C ALA A 164 -3.62 14.47 -2.65
N ASP A 165 -4.07 14.63 -1.39
CA ASP A 165 -4.08 15.89 -0.67
C ASP A 165 -2.69 16.49 -0.49
N LYS A 166 -1.65 15.68 -0.40
CA LYS A 166 -0.25 16.08 -0.15
C LYS A 166 0.74 15.61 -1.21
N ALA A 167 0.31 14.89 -2.23
CA ALA A 167 1.19 14.41 -3.30
C ALA A 167 1.69 15.55 -4.18
N ASP A 168 2.98 15.52 -4.49
CA ASP A 168 3.66 16.45 -5.40
C ASP A 168 3.78 15.87 -6.81
N LEU A 169 3.73 14.54 -6.93
CA LEU A 169 3.90 13.83 -8.19
C LEU A 169 2.91 12.67 -8.30
N PHE A 170 2.18 12.60 -9.40
CA PHE A 170 1.23 11.53 -9.69
C PHE A 170 1.78 10.62 -10.81
N THR A 171 1.76 9.30 -10.59
CA THR A 171 1.90 8.31 -11.65
C THR A 171 0.52 8.01 -12.21
N VAL A 172 0.21 8.56 -13.37
CA VAL A 172 -1.14 8.60 -13.97
C VAL A 172 -1.24 7.63 -15.13
N MET A 173 -2.27 6.77 -15.13
CA MET A 173 -2.65 5.94 -16.27
C MET A 173 -3.69 6.66 -17.11
N ALA A 174 -3.40 6.86 -18.40
CA ALA A 174 -4.30 7.54 -19.32
C ALA A 174 -4.26 6.91 -20.71
N ARG A 175 -5.34 7.05 -21.44
CA ARG A 175 -5.52 6.50 -22.79
C ARG A 175 -4.89 7.42 -23.84
N THR A 176 -3.91 6.90 -24.57
CA THR A 176 -3.19 7.63 -25.64
C THR A 176 -3.61 7.19 -27.03
N GLY A 177 -4.31 6.07 -27.18
CA GLY A 177 -4.71 5.52 -28.47
C GLY A 177 -6.08 4.88 -28.44
N ASP A 178 -6.61 4.61 -29.64
CA ASP A 178 -7.94 4.00 -29.84
C ASP A 178 -7.94 2.47 -29.68
N ALA A 179 -6.79 1.86 -29.41
CA ALA A 179 -6.71 0.43 -29.14
C ALA A 179 -7.58 0.08 -27.91
N PRO A 180 -8.47 -0.92 -28.03
CA PRO A 180 -9.39 -1.26 -26.96
C PRO A 180 -8.68 -1.87 -25.75
N GLY A 181 -9.28 -1.69 -24.56
CA GLY A 181 -8.79 -2.27 -23.31
C GLY A 181 -7.39 -1.77 -22.92
N ALA A 182 -6.60 -2.64 -22.35
CA ALA A 182 -5.28 -2.36 -21.77
C ALA A 182 -4.24 -1.78 -22.76
N ARG A 183 -4.33 -2.14 -24.03
CA ARG A 183 -3.32 -1.76 -25.06
C ARG A 183 -3.30 -0.27 -25.42
N GLY A 184 -4.39 0.46 -25.13
CA GLY A 184 -4.47 1.90 -25.37
C GLY A 184 -3.99 2.75 -24.20
N VAL A 185 -3.50 2.17 -23.09
CA VAL A 185 -3.17 2.86 -21.85
C VAL A 185 -1.67 3.11 -21.76
N SER A 186 -1.28 4.37 -21.53
CA SER A 186 0.08 4.82 -21.23
C SER A 186 0.20 5.34 -19.82
N ALA A 187 1.43 5.45 -19.30
CA ALA A 187 1.73 5.95 -17.96
C ALA A 187 2.49 7.28 -18.03
N PHE A 188 2.17 8.20 -17.13
CA PHE A 188 2.75 9.53 -17.09
C PHE A 188 3.14 9.93 -15.67
N LEU A 189 4.27 10.63 -15.54
CA LEU A 189 4.64 11.39 -14.35
C LEU A 189 4.04 12.79 -14.45
N VAL A 190 3.06 13.10 -13.61
CA VAL A 190 2.34 14.38 -13.64
C VAL A 190 2.63 15.14 -12.36
N PRO A 191 3.47 16.20 -12.39
CA PRO A 191 3.63 17.11 -11.28
C PRO A 191 2.31 17.80 -10.90
N ARG A 192 2.10 18.00 -9.60
CA ARG A 192 0.90 18.64 -9.05
C ARG A 192 0.73 20.10 -9.48
N ASP A 193 1.85 20.80 -9.67
CA ASP A 193 1.91 22.22 -9.98
C ASP A 193 1.64 22.56 -11.46
N LEU A 194 1.42 21.55 -12.31
CA LEU A 194 1.02 21.78 -13.69
C LEU A 194 -0.37 22.45 -13.76
N PRO A 195 -0.52 23.52 -14.57
CA PRO A 195 -1.81 24.17 -14.78
C PRO A 195 -2.88 23.15 -15.21
N GLY A 196 -4.06 23.22 -14.59
CA GLY A 196 -5.18 22.32 -14.86
C GLY A 196 -5.22 21.09 -13.95
N VAL A 197 -4.22 20.85 -13.07
CA VAL A 197 -4.29 19.84 -12.02
C VAL A 197 -5.01 20.41 -10.79
N SER A 198 -6.04 19.72 -10.32
CA SER A 198 -6.72 20.07 -9.07
C SER A 198 -7.06 18.83 -8.25
N ILE A 199 -7.20 19.02 -6.94
CA ILE A 199 -7.46 17.97 -5.98
C ILE A 199 -8.83 18.22 -5.34
N GLY A 200 -9.66 17.19 -5.31
CA GLY A 200 -10.96 17.23 -4.64
C GLY A 200 -10.84 17.19 -3.11
N GLU A 201 -11.97 17.38 -2.45
CA GLU A 201 -12.04 17.23 -0.99
C GLU A 201 -11.73 15.78 -0.57
N PRO A 202 -10.99 15.57 0.53
CA PRO A 202 -10.74 14.24 1.05
C PRO A 202 -12.03 13.52 1.46
N GLU A 203 -12.11 12.24 1.07
CA GLU A 203 -13.26 11.39 1.37
C GLU A 203 -13.32 11.00 2.85
N LYS A 204 -14.53 10.99 3.41
CA LYS A 204 -14.78 10.42 4.74
C LYS A 204 -14.79 8.91 4.68
N LYS A 205 -13.93 8.26 5.46
CA LYS A 205 -13.70 6.82 5.39
C LYS A 205 -14.17 6.09 6.64
N MET A 206 -14.41 4.78 6.51
CA MET A 206 -14.73 3.86 7.59
C MET A 206 -13.57 3.70 8.59
N GLY A 207 -12.34 3.61 8.10
CA GLY A 207 -11.11 3.39 8.87
C GLY A 207 -9.90 3.98 8.19
N GLN A 208 -8.69 3.63 8.72
CA GLN A 208 -7.41 4.16 8.29
C GLN A 208 -7.40 5.70 8.27
N LYS A 209 -7.97 6.33 9.29
CA LYS A 209 -7.89 7.76 9.48
C LYS A 209 -6.43 8.20 9.62
N GLY A 210 -6.12 9.39 9.11
CA GLY A 210 -4.74 9.87 8.93
C GLY A 210 -4.14 9.56 7.55
N ALA A 211 -4.69 8.58 6.80
CA ALA A 211 -4.33 8.29 5.42
C ALA A 211 -5.45 8.77 4.50
N LYS A 212 -5.37 10.01 4.02
CA LYS A 212 -6.42 10.62 3.20
C LYS A 212 -6.44 10.06 1.78
N VAL A 213 -7.63 10.06 1.17
CA VAL A 213 -7.85 9.78 -0.24
C VAL A 213 -8.74 10.87 -0.83
N ALA A 214 -8.45 11.30 -2.07
CA ALA A 214 -9.23 12.31 -2.76
C ALA A 214 -9.24 12.05 -4.27
N ASP A 215 -10.11 12.77 -4.98
CA ASP A 215 -10.10 12.79 -6.43
C ASP A 215 -8.95 13.67 -6.93
N VAL A 216 -8.35 13.30 -8.08
CA VAL A 216 -7.39 14.12 -8.83
C VAL A 216 -7.99 14.42 -10.19
N ILE A 217 -8.17 15.69 -10.49
CA ILE A 217 -8.83 16.18 -11.68
C ILE A 217 -7.78 16.78 -12.61
N PHE A 218 -7.84 16.39 -13.87
CA PHE A 218 -7.00 16.91 -14.94
C PHE A 218 -7.89 17.63 -15.96
N ASP A 219 -7.73 18.94 -16.06
CA ASP A 219 -8.45 19.78 -17.01
C ASP A 219 -7.48 20.30 -18.06
N ASP A 220 -7.41 19.60 -19.19
CA ASP A 220 -6.54 19.89 -20.33
C ASP A 220 -5.07 20.16 -19.96
N VAL A 221 -4.51 19.37 -19.04
CA VAL A 221 -3.16 19.53 -18.51
C VAL A 221 -2.11 19.23 -19.56
N ALA A 222 -1.21 20.19 -19.85
CA ALA A 222 -0.09 20.02 -20.76
C ALA A 222 1.07 19.26 -20.06
N VAL A 223 1.08 17.95 -20.17
CA VAL A 223 2.13 17.09 -19.61
C VAL A 223 3.26 16.96 -20.64
N PRO A 224 4.51 17.35 -20.30
CA PRO A 224 5.66 17.20 -21.21
C PRO A 224 5.78 15.76 -21.71
N ALA A 225 6.04 15.56 -23.00
CA ALA A 225 6.20 14.21 -23.57
C ALA A 225 7.32 13.42 -22.90
N ALA A 226 8.36 14.11 -22.40
CA ALA A 226 9.45 13.54 -21.62
C ALA A 226 9.01 12.95 -20.25
N ASN A 227 7.80 13.25 -19.78
CA ASN A 227 7.24 12.69 -18.52
C ASN A 227 6.48 11.37 -18.75
N ARG A 228 6.38 10.86 -19.98
CA ARG A 228 5.80 9.52 -20.21
C ARG A 228 6.76 8.44 -19.71
N LEU A 229 6.21 7.43 -19.02
CA LEU A 229 6.94 6.23 -18.59
C LEU A 229 6.79 5.13 -19.62
N GLY A 230 7.91 4.59 -20.09
CA GLY A 230 7.94 3.57 -21.14
C GLY A 230 7.42 4.07 -22.50
N ALA A 231 6.97 3.17 -23.38
CA ALA A 231 6.40 3.50 -24.67
C ALA A 231 4.87 3.75 -24.59
N ASP A 232 4.29 4.35 -25.65
CA ASP A 232 2.84 4.45 -25.78
C ASP A 232 2.20 3.06 -25.74
N GLY A 233 1.13 2.92 -24.94
CA GLY A 233 0.39 1.67 -24.75
C GLY A 233 0.98 0.70 -23.72
N GLU A 234 2.12 1.00 -23.10
CA GLU A 234 2.76 0.14 -22.08
C GLU A 234 2.28 0.43 -20.65
N GLY A 235 1.51 1.51 -20.44
CA GLY A 235 1.13 1.96 -19.10
C GLY A 235 0.39 0.91 -18.30
N PHE A 236 -0.50 0.14 -18.91
CA PHE A 236 -1.22 -0.93 -18.20
C PHE A 236 -0.28 -2.05 -17.74
N LYS A 237 0.70 -2.44 -18.57
CA LYS A 237 1.70 -3.44 -18.19
C LYS A 237 2.57 -2.95 -17.02
N ILE A 238 2.96 -1.67 -17.05
CA ILE A 238 3.68 -1.03 -15.95
C ILE A 238 2.81 -1.06 -14.69
N ALA A 239 1.55 -0.63 -14.76
CA ALA A 239 0.63 -0.63 -13.64
C ALA A 239 0.46 -2.01 -13.00
N MET A 240 0.30 -3.07 -13.80
CA MET A 240 0.15 -4.44 -13.27
C MET A 240 1.40 -4.92 -12.54
N ARG A 241 2.59 -4.66 -13.08
CA ARG A 241 3.86 -5.01 -12.41
C ARG A 241 4.04 -4.25 -11.07
N VAL A 242 3.62 -3.00 -11.02
CA VAL A 242 3.61 -2.19 -9.80
C VAL A 242 2.66 -2.79 -8.77
N LEU A 243 1.45 -3.16 -9.19
CA LEU A 243 0.45 -3.76 -8.31
C LEU A 243 0.84 -5.17 -7.81
N ASP A 244 1.56 -5.98 -8.60
CA ASP A 244 2.05 -7.29 -8.15
C ASP A 244 3.00 -7.15 -6.95
N ARG A 245 3.87 -6.12 -6.95
CA ARG A 245 4.72 -5.79 -5.81
C ARG A 245 3.88 -5.26 -4.62
N GLY A 246 2.93 -4.35 -4.90
CA GLY A 246 2.05 -3.77 -3.89
C GLY A 246 1.22 -4.82 -3.15
N ARG A 247 0.70 -5.83 -3.86
CA ARG A 247 -0.07 -6.95 -3.27
C ARG A 247 0.71 -7.67 -2.18
N LEU A 248 1.97 -7.97 -2.43
CA LEU A 248 2.82 -8.66 -1.46
C LEU A 248 3.11 -7.79 -0.25
N HIS A 249 3.34 -6.49 -0.47
CA HIS A 249 3.54 -5.52 0.60
C HIS A 249 2.28 -5.37 1.49
N ILE A 250 1.09 -5.31 0.89
CA ILE A 250 -0.18 -5.28 1.63
C ILE A 250 -0.41 -6.58 2.42
N ALA A 251 -0.08 -7.74 1.84
CA ALA A 251 -0.15 -9.01 2.52
C ALA A 251 0.73 -9.03 3.79
N ALA A 252 1.94 -8.46 3.71
CA ALA A 252 2.85 -8.31 4.85
C ALA A 252 2.26 -7.42 5.96
N VAL A 253 1.67 -6.28 5.59
CA VAL A 253 0.97 -5.39 6.55
C VAL A 253 -0.17 -6.14 7.25
N CYS A 254 -0.97 -6.93 6.51
CA CYS A 254 -2.04 -7.75 7.11
C CYS A 254 -1.51 -8.74 8.16
N VAL A 255 -0.35 -9.35 7.92
CA VAL A 255 0.32 -10.23 8.90
C VAL A 255 0.66 -9.44 10.17
N GLY A 256 1.25 -8.26 10.03
CA GLY A 256 1.62 -7.40 11.17
C GLY A 256 0.40 -7.00 12.02
N VAL A 257 -0.71 -6.58 11.39
CA VAL A 257 -1.96 -6.25 12.10
C VAL A 257 -2.51 -7.49 12.82
N ALA A 258 -2.50 -8.66 12.17
CA ALA A 258 -2.96 -9.90 12.81
C ALA A 258 -2.11 -10.27 14.03
N GLU A 259 -0.78 -10.17 13.93
CA GLU A 259 0.12 -10.43 15.06
C GLU A 259 -0.11 -9.46 16.23
N ARG A 260 -0.40 -8.19 15.93
CA ARG A 260 -0.77 -7.19 16.93
C ARG A 260 -2.08 -7.55 17.63
N LEU A 261 -3.14 -7.84 16.89
CA LEU A 261 -4.45 -8.20 17.43
C LEU A 261 -4.38 -9.45 18.30
N ILE A 262 -3.60 -10.46 17.87
CA ILE A 262 -3.39 -11.68 18.67
C ILE A 262 -2.68 -11.35 19.98
N ALA A 263 -1.64 -10.52 19.97
CA ALA A 263 -0.93 -10.12 21.18
C ALA A 263 -1.84 -9.37 22.16
N ASP A 264 -2.65 -8.43 21.67
CA ASP A 264 -3.61 -7.68 22.47
C ASP A 264 -4.69 -8.61 23.07
N CYS A 265 -5.18 -9.59 22.27
CA CYS A 265 -6.14 -10.58 22.76
C CYS A 265 -5.55 -11.47 23.86
N VAL A 266 -4.30 -11.91 23.72
CA VAL A 266 -3.63 -12.73 24.73
C VAL A 266 -3.45 -11.93 26.02
N ALA A 267 -2.99 -10.69 25.94
CA ALA A 267 -2.82 -9.83 27.11
C ALA A 267 -4.17 -9.62 27.84
N TYR A 268 -5.20 -9.19 27.11
CA TYR A 268 -6.52 -8.97 27.68
C TYR A 268 -7.13 -10.24 28.28
N ALA A 269 -7.07 -11.36 27.56
CA ALA A 269 -7.65 -12.62 28.02
C ALA A 269 -6.96 -13.19 29.27
N SER A 270 -5.67 -12.91 29.45
CA SER A 270 -4.91 -13.35 30.64
C SER A 270 -5.27 -12.56 31.91
N GLU A 271 -5.72 -11.31 31.75
CA GLU A 271 -6.07 -10.43 32.88
C GLU A 271 -7.57 -10.44 33.20
N ARG A 272 -8.41 -10.43 32.17
CA ARG A 272 -9.87 -10.36 32.29
C ARG A 272 -10.42 -11.65 32.89
N LYS A 273 -11.15 -11.55 34.00
CA LYS A 273 -11.76 -12.70 34.68
C LYS A 273 -13.28 -12.76 34.46
N GLN A 274 -13.79 -13.95 34.17
CA GLN A 274 -15.21 -14.30 34.19
C GLN A 274 -15.36 -15.74 34.69
N PHE A 275 -16.47 -16.04 35.34
CA PHE A 275 -16.72 -17.35 35.96
C PHE A 275 -15.57 -17.76 36.92
N GLY A 276 -15.03 -16.78 37.67
CA GLY A 276 -14.02 -17.00 38.72
C GLY A 276 -12.58 -17.18 38.24
N LYS A 277 -12.27 -17.14 36.92
CA LYS A 277 -10.94 -17.33 36.36
C LYS A 277 -10.65 -16.44 35.14
N PRO A 278 -9.38 -16.28 34.72
CA PRO A 278 -9.04 -15.60 33.48
C PRO A 278 -9.80 -16.18 32.29
N ILE A 279 -10.24 -15.32 31.37
CA ILE A 279 -10.98 -15.83 30.19
C ILE A 279 -10.08 -16.65 29.26
N ALA A 280 -8.76 -16.49 29.31
CA ALA A 280 -7.79 -17.34 28.62
C ALA A 280 -7.87 -18.84 29.01
N GLU A 281 -8.48 -19.17 30.16
CA GLU A 281 -8.65 -20.55 30.60
C GLU A 281 -9.96 -21.18 30.09
N HIS A 282 -10.76 -20.45 29.33
CA HIS A 282 -11.98 -20.98 28.70
C HIS A 282 -11.67 -21.51 27.28
N GLN A 283 -12.06 -22.73 27.00
CA GLN A 283 -11.72 -23.44 25.75
C GLN A 283 -12.19 -22.69 24.49
N LEU A 284 -13.34 -21.99 24.52
CA LEU A 284 -13.82 -21.22 23.36
C LEU A 284 -12.95 -20.00 23.07
N ILE A 285 -12.36 -19.38 24.09
CA ILE A 285 -11.38 -18.30 23.91
C ILE A 285 -10.07 -18.87 23.36
N GLN A 286 -9.60 -20.01 23.90
CA GLN A 286 -8.42 -20.69 23.41
C GLN A 286 -8.55 -21.08 21.95
N ALA A 287 -9.71 -21.58 21.53
CA ALA A 287 -9.98 -21.92 20.13
C ALA A 287 -9.85 -20.69 19.21
N MET A 288 -10.44 -19.54 19.58
CA MET A 288 -10.32 -18.31 18.77
C MET A 288 -8.87 -17.80 18.67
N ILE A 289 -8.08 -17.90 19.74
CA ILE A 289 -6.66 -17.53 19.74
C ILE A 289 -5.86 -18.51 18.86
N ALA A 290 -6.11 -19.83 18.99
CA ALA A 290 -5.43 -20.86 18.22
C ALA A 290 -5.69 -20.74 16.71
N ASP A 291 -6.95 -20.55 16.31
CA ASP A 291 -7.33 -20.31 14.91
C ASP A 291 -6.64 -19.08 14.35
N SER A 292 -6.69 -17.96 15.09
CA SER A 292 -6.06 -16.72 14.69
C SER A 292 -4.55 -16.85 14.52
N LYS A 293 -3.89 -17.55 15.44
CA LYS A 293 -2.44 -17.80 15.38
C LYS A 293 -2.06 -18.69 14.21
N THR A 294 -2.81 -19.76 13.99
CA THR A 294 -2.58 -20.72 12.88
C THR A 294 -2.70 -20.02 11.53
N GLU A 295 -3.78 -19.27 11.33
CA GLU A 295 -4.00 -18.52 10.09
C GLU A 295 -2.92 -17.45 9.87
N ALA A 296 -2.50 -16.72 10.91
CA ALA A 296 -1.43 -15.72 10.81
C ALA A 296 -0.07 -16.35 10.46
N LEU A 297 0.26 -17.53 11.02
CA LEU A 297 1.47 -18.27 10.68
C LEU A 297 1.47 -18.70 9.21
N ALA A 298 0.35 -19.22 8.72
CA ALA A 298 0.20 -19.60 7.30
C ALA A 298 0.36 -18.40 6.36
N ALA A 299 -0.28 -17.26 6.70
CA ALA A 299 -0.13 -16.03 5.92
C ALA A 299 1.33 -15.53 5.89
N ARG A 300 1.99 -15.54 7.07
CA ARG A 300 3.39 -15.13 7.19
C ARG A 300 4.31 -16.00 6.33
N ALA A 301 4.17 -17.32 6.39
CA ALA A 301 4.95 -18.25 5.58
C ALA A 301 4.78 -17.98 4.08
N LEU A 302 3.53 -17.82 3.62
CA LEU A 302 3.22 -17.54 2.22
C LEU A 302 3.85 -16.20 1.76
N VAL A 303 3.77 -15.15 2.58
CA VAL A 303 4.37 -13.84 2.27
C VAL A 303 5.88 -13.94 2.14
N LEU A 304 6.56 -14.59 3.11
CA LEU A 304 8.02 -14.68 3.12
C LEU A 304 8.54 -15.54 1.96
N GLU A 305 7.90 -16.68 1.67
CA GLU A 305 8.28 -17.53 0.53
C GLU A 305 8.09 -16.81 -0.81
N THR A 306 6.95 -16.10 -0.97
CA THR A 306 6.71 -15.32 -2.19
C THR A 306 7.73 -14.20 -2.35
N ALA A 307 8.15 -13.54 -1.26
CA ALA A 307 9.17 -12.49 -1.31
C ALA A 307 10.53 -13.06 -1.73
N MET A 308 10.96 -14.18 -1.16
CA MET A 308 12.21 -14.87 -1.57
C MET A 308 12.15 -15.31 -3.03
N ALA A 309 11.00 -15.81 -3.49
CA ALA A 309 10.82 -16.17 -4.89
C ALA A 309 10.93 -14.95 -5.82
N LYS A 310 10.41 -13.81 -5.38
CA LYS A 310 10.52 -12.52 -6.11
C LYS A 310 11.95 -12.05 -6.21
N ASP A 311 12.73 -12.14 -5.14
CA ASP A 311 14.15 -11.76 -5.11
C ASP A 311 15.01 -12.71 -5.97
N ALA A 312 14.58 -13.96 -6.12
CA ALA A 312 15.16 -14.92 -7.05
C ALA A 312 14.68 -14.76 -8.51
N GLU A 313 14.06 -13.59 -8.83
CA GLU A 313 13.54 -13.21 -10.16
C GLU A 313 12.52 -14.20 -10.76
N ARG A 314 11.87 -15.03 -9.93
CA ARG A 314 10.80 -15.93 -10.39
C ARG A 314 9.53 -15.14 -10.72
N ASP A 315 8.71 -15.67 -11.63
CA ASP A 315 7.35 -15.18 -11.86
C ASP A 315 6.47 -15.54 -10.66
N VAL A 316 6.03 -14.53 -9.92
CA VAL A 316 5.24 -14.65 -8.68
C VAL A 316 3.86 -14.00 -8.78
N VAL A 317 3.32 -13.83 -9.98
CA VAL A 317 1.99 -13.21 -10.18
C VAL A 317 0.90 -13.98 -9.42
N LEU A 318 0.90 -15.31 -9.53
CA LEU A 318 -0.04 -16.18 -8.82
C LEU A 318 0.16 -16.07 -7.31
N GLU A 319 1.40 -16.25 -6.86
CA GLU A 319 1.76 -16.31 -5.43
C GLU A 319 1.50 -14.97 -4.73
N SER A 320 1.80 -13.84 -5.39
CA SER A 320 1.49 -12.50 -4.87
C SER A 320 -0.01 -12.25 -4.73
N ALA A 321 -0.80 -12.70 -5.71
CA ALA A 321 -2.26 -12.64 -5.64
C ALA A 321 -2.81 -13.54 -4.51
N ALA A 322 -2.28 -14.74 -4.36
CA ALA A 322 -2.65 -15.69 -3.31
C ALA A 322 -2.29 -15.15 -1.92
N ALA A 323 -1.08 -14.59 -1.75
CA ALA A 323 -0.63 -13.99 -0.50
C ALA A 323 -1.54 -12.82 -0.09
N LYS A 324 -1.87 -11.92 -1.03
CA LYS A 324 -2.77 -10.79 -0.76
C LYS A 324 -4.18 -11.25 -0.44
N TYR A 325 -4.73 -12.17 -1.20
CA TYR A 325 -6.07 -12.72 -0.96
C TYR A 325 -6.16 -13.37 0.40
N TYR A 326 -5.27 -14.34 0.68
CA TYR A 326 -5.28 -15.06 1.94
C TYR A 326 -5.07 -14.14 3.15
N ALA A 327 -4.05 -13.28 3.12
CA ALA A 327 -3.70 -12.41 4.24
C ALA A 327 -4.79 -11.36 4.53
N SER A 328 -5.43 -10.78 3.50
CA SER A 328 -6.50 -9.81 3.70
C SER A 328 -7.79 -10.41 4.24
N GLU A 329 -8.12 -11.64 3.85
CA GLU A 329 -9.25 -12.39 4.41
C GLU A 329 -8.95 -12.86 5.84
N MET A 330 -7.74 -13.37 6.07
CA MET A 330 -7.25 -13.81 7.38
C MET A 330 -7.32 -12.70 8.41
N VAL A 331 -6.75 -11.53 8.13
CA VAL A 331 -6.71 -10.42 9.10
C VAL A 331 -8.12 -9.92 9.44
N GLY A 332 -9.06 -10.00 8.49
CA GLY A 332 -10.48 -9.72 8.76
C GLY A 332 -11.10 -10.68 9.77
N ARG A 333 -10.82 -11.99 9.65
CA ARG A 333 -11.29 -13.01 10.61
C ARG A 333 -10.61 -12.85 11.97
N VAL A 334 -9.31 -12.54 11.99
CA VAL A 334 -8.58 -12.27 13.25
C VAL A 334 -9.15 -11.04 13.96
N ALA A 335 -9.45 -9.96 13.22
CA ALA A 335 -10.03 -8.75 13.79
C ALA A 335 -11.44 -9.00 14.35
N ASP A 336 -12.25 -9.80 13.66
CA ASP A 336 -13.58 -10.20 14.14
C ASP A 336 -13.49 -10.99 15.46
N ARG A 337 -12.61 -12.01 15.51
CA ARG A 337 -12.35 -12.77 16.73
C ARG A 337 -11.80 -11.89 17.86
N ALA A 338 -10.98 -10.88 17.54
CA ALA A 338 -10.44 -9.97 18.52
C ALA A 338 -11.55 -9.14 19.19
N VAL A 339 -12.47 -8.56 18.43
CA VAL A 339 -13.66 -7.89 18.97
C VAL A 339 -14.45 -8.86 19.85
N GLN A 340 -14.65 -10.11 19.41
CA GLN A 340 -15.40 -11.12 20.17
C GLN A 340 -14.71 -11.51 21.48
N ILE A 341 -13.38 -11.67 21.50
CA ILE A 341 -12.60 -11.99 22.72
C ILE A 341 -12.69 -10.86 23.75
N PHE A 342 -12.62 -9.61 23.31
CA PHE A 342 -12.78 -8.44 24.16
C PHE A 342 -14.23 -8.26 24.63
N GLY A 343 -15.21 -8.85 23.94
CA GLY A 343 -16.63 -8.69 24.24
C GLY A 343 -17.07 -7.22 24.16
N GLY A 344 -17.85 -6.73 25.12
CA GLY A 344 -18.29 -5.34 25.13
C GLY A 344 -17.16 -4.31 25.04
N ALA A 345 -16.00 -4.59 25.65
CA ALA A 345 -14.81 -3.74 25.56
C ALA A 345 -14.25 -3.64 24.11
N GLY A 346 -14.37 -4.71 23.33
CA GLY A 346 -13.93 -4.71 21.91
C GLY A 346 -14.77 -3.81 21.01
N TYR A 347 -15.98 -3.43 21.44
CA TYR A 347 -16.87 -2.52 20.73
C TYR A 347 -16.72 -1.05 21.13
N ILE A 348 -15.98 -0.78 22.23
CA ILE A 348 -15.77 0.56 22.78
C ILE A 348 -14.47 1.14 22.24
N ALA A 349 -14.52 2.38 21.76
CA ALA A 349 -13.41 3.07 21.07
C ALA A 349 -12.13 3.16 21.93
N ASP A 350 -12.25 3.33 23.24
CA ASP A 350 -11.12 3.50 24.16
C ASP A 350 -10.14 2.32 24.16
N TYR A 351 -10.60 1.12 23.83
CA TYR A 351 -9.76 -0.08 23.74
C TYR A 351 -9.03 -0.22 22.40
N GLY A 352 -9.44 0.52 21.37
CA GLY A 352 -8.79 0.57 20.05
C GLY A 352 -8.94 -0.68 19.17
N ILE A 353 -9.58 -1.74 19.65
CA ILE A 353 -9.78 -2.98 18.89
C ILE A 353 -10.76 -2.77 17.73
N GLU A 354 -11.87 -2.06 17.98
CA GLU A 354 -12.88 -1.73 16.96
C GLU A 354 -12.27 -0.90 15.81
N ARG A 355 -11.29 -0.02 16.12
CA ARG A 355 -10.56 0.77 15.12
C ARG A 355 -9.80 -0.13 14.16
N LEU A 356 -9.02 -1.08 14.68
CA LEU A 356 -8.30 -2.04 13.85
C LEU A 356 -9.25 -2.92 13.03
N TYR A 357 -10.42 -3.30 13.57
CA TYR A 357 -11.47 -3.99 12.82
C TYR A 357 -11.95 -3.18 11.61
N ARG A 358 -12.17 -1.87 11.77
CA ARG A 358 -12.54 -0.96 10.67
C ARG A 358 -11.38 -0.79 9.67
N ASP A 359 -10.16 -0.64 10.16
CA ASP A 359 -8.97 -0.42 9.35
C ASP A 359 -8.69 -1.57 8.39
N VAL A 360 -8.77 -2.82 8.87
CA VAL A 360 -8.44 -4.00 8.07
C VAL A 360 -9.47 -4.29 6.97
N ARG A 361 -10.68 -3.72 7.07
CA ARG A 361 -11.73 -3.96 6.07
C ARG A 361 -11.30 -3.50 4.67
N LEU A 362 -10.47 -2.46 4.58
CA LEU A 362 -9.99 -1.92 3.31
C LEU A 362 -9.06 -2.88 2.55
N PHE A 363 -8.32 -3.73 3.25
CA PHE A 363 -7.37 -4.67 2.61
C PHE A 363 -8.01 -5.63 1.61
N ARG A 364 -9.30 -5.93 1.75
CA ARG A 364 -10.07 -6.76 0.81
C ARG A 364 -10.53 -6.00 -0.43
N ILE A 365 -10.35 -4.68 -0.49
CA ILE A 365 -10.91 -3.79 -1.51
C ILE A 365 -9.83 -3.23 -2.42
N TYR A 366 -8.84 -2.52 -1.86
CA TYR A 366 -7.84 -1.83 -2.66
C TYR A 366 -6.73 -2.77 -3.19
N GLU A 367 -5.94 -2.27 -4.14
CA GLU A 367 -4.90 -3.03 -4.87
C GLU A 367 -5.42 -4.33 -5.51
N GLY A 368 -6.67 -4.28 -5.97
CA GLY A 368 -7.44 -5.41 -6.48
C GLY A 368 -8.23 -6.10 -5.38
N THR A 369 -9.56 -6.14 -5.54
CA THR A 369 -10.46 -6.78 -4.57
C THR A 369 -10.13 -8.26 -4.40
N SER A 370 -10.63 -8.89 -3.30
CA SER A 370 -10.52 -10.34 -3.09
C SER A 370 -10.98 -11.13 -4.33
N GLN A 371 -12.07 -10.67 -5.00
CA GLN A 371 -12.58 -11.31 -6.21
C GLN A 371 -11.64 -11.17 -7.41
N ILE A 372 -10.96 -10.03 -7.55
CA ILE A 372 -9.93 -9.86 -8.58
C ILE A 372 -8.74 -10.77 -8.31
N GLN A 373 -8.30 -10.92 -7.05
CA GLN A 373 -7.24 -11.88 -6.72
C GLN A 373 -7.65 -13.31 -7.07
N GLN A 374 -8.89 -13.72 -6.76
CA GLN A 374 -9.42 -15.05 -7.11
C GLN A 374 -9.38 -15.29 -8.64
N ILE A 375 -9.77 -14.30 -9.45
CA ILE A 375 -9.70 -14.39 -10.91
C ILE A 375 -8.25 -14.54 -11.39
N ILE A 376 -7.30 -13.78 -10.82
CA ILE A 376 -5.88 -13.88 -11.17
C ILE A 376 -5.33 -15.26 -10.81
N ILE A 377 -5.58 -15.73 -9.59
CA ILE A 377 -5.14 -17.05 -9.11
C ILE A 377 -5.66 -18.15 -10.04
N ALA A 378 -6.97 -18.15 -10.31
CA ALA A 378 -7.59 -19.16 -11.17
C ALA A 378 -6.99 -19.15 -12.58
N ARG A 379 -6.85 -17.96 -13.19
CA ARG A 379 -6.26 -17.80 -14.53
C ARG A 379 -4.83 -18.32 -14.59
N GLU A 380 -3.98 -17.93 -13.65
CA GLU A 380 -2.57 -18.33 -13.64
C GLU A 380 -2.42 -19.83 -13.30
N THR A 381 -3.27 -20.40 -12.44
CA THR A 381 -3.31 -21.84 -12.16
C THR A 381 -3.66 -22.63 -13.43
N ILE A 382 -4.71 -22.24 -14.14
CA ILE A 382 -5.12 -22.89 -15.40
C ILE A 382 -4.01 -22.76 -16.45
N LYS A 383 -3.39 -21.60 -16.59
CA LYS A 383 -2.29 -21.37 -17.54
C LYS A 383 -1.06 -22.22 -17.26
N ARG A 384 -0.77 -22.50 -15.99
CA ARG A 384 0.38 -23.33 -15.56
C ARG A 384 0.09 -24.83 -15.60
N GLY A 385 -1.16 -25.24 -15.83
CA GLY A 385 -1.58 -26.65 -15.92
C GLY A 385 -1.88 -27.33 -14.60
N GLY A 386 -2.14 -26.52 -13.57
CA GLY A 386 -2.44 -26.99 -12.20
C GLY A 386 -1.26 -26.90 -11.27
#